data_0134d014e61493debf4ebc19ddb2d3ff
#
_entry.id   0134d014e61493debf4ebc19ddb2d3ff
#
_cell.length_a   1.000
_cell.length_b   1.000
_cell.length_c   1.000
_cell.angle_alpha   90.00
_cell.angle_beta   90.00
_cell.angle_gamma   90.00
#
_symmetry.space_group_name_H-M   'P 1'
#
loop_
_entity.id
_entity.type
_entity.pdbx_description
1 polymer ?
#
loop_
_entity_poly.entity_id
_entity_poly.type
_entity_poly.pdbx_seq_one_letter_code
_entity_poly.pdbx_strand_id
1 'polypeptide(L)'
;MGFEIAAVSDRPELAPVVAAWLVDAFGYPGGRTVEEMTALLLAPPVGPEETFVLFDQGVPVGTASLAHRDLEARPDLTPWLAGVFVQPAFRGRGHATALVRRVEAFAAAASVPVLWLYTWTAEPLYARLAWRRAGLETDQKRGREVVLMTRRLSGLCQASDFGH
;
A
#
# COMPACT_ATOMS: atom_id res chain seq x y z
N MET A 1 22.07 8.66 0.09
CA MET A 1 21.70 8.50 -0.77
C MET A 1 21.00 7.32 -0.93
N GLY A 2 20.77 6.91 -1.14
CA GLY A 2 20.18 5.84 -1.53
C GLY A 2 19.16 5.20 -0.73
N PHE A 3 18.10 4.95 -1.35
CA PHE A 3 17.16 3.98 -0.83
C PHE A 3 16.97 2.90 -1.87
N GLU A 4 16.47 1.74 -1.43
CA GLU A 4 16.09 0.68 -2.33
C GLU A 4 14.80 0.05 -1.84
N ILE A 5 14.06 -0.58 -2.74
CA ILE A 5 12.79 -1.21 -2.42
C ILE A 5 12.86 -2.68 -2.81
N ALA A 6 12.53 -3.56 -1.86
CA ALA A 6 12.49 -5.00 -2.07
C ALA A 6 11.06 -5.50 -1.92
N ALA A 7 10.75 -6.61 -2.61
CA ALA A 7 9.48 -7.30 -2.48
C ALA A 7 9.57 -8.38 -1.41
N VAL A 8 8.55 -8.50 -0.59
CA VAL A 8 8.51 -9.54 0.44
C VAL A 8 8.53 -10.93 -0.18
N SER A 9 7.96 -11.11 -1.37
CA SER A 9 8.02 -12.40 -2.07
C SER A 9 9.46 -12.84 -2.37
N ASP A 10 10.37 -11.88 -2.58
CA ASP A 10 11.79 -12.16 -2.80
C ASP A 10 12.57 -12.27 -1.49
N ARG A 11 12.07 -11.64 -0.42
CA ARG A 11 12.74 -11.61 0.87
C ARG A 11 11.72 -11.85 1.99
N PRO A 12 11.26 -13.10 2.13
CA PRO A 12 10.19 -13.43 3.09
C PRO A 12 10.56 -13.17 4.55
N GLU A 13 11.84 -13.08 4.87
CA GLU A 13 12.28 -12.72 6.23
C GLU A 13 11.85 -11.30 6.63
N LEU A 14 11.41 -10.47 5.68
CA LEU A 14 10.91 -9.13 5.99
C LEU A 14 9.46 -9.14 6.47
N ALA A 15 8.73 -10.24 6.29
CA ALA A 15 7.32 -10.28 6.66
C ALA A 15 7.06 -9.99 8.14
N PRO A 16 7.83 -10.53 9.10
CA PRO A 16 7.60 -10.19 10.52
C PRO A 16 7.82 -8.70 10.82
N VAL A 17 8.78 -8.07 10.18
CA VAL A 17 9.07 -6.64 10.37
C VAL A 17 7.88 -5.81 9.90
N VAL A 18 7.40 -6.10 8.69
CA VAL A 18 6.23 -5.42 8.13
C VAL A 18 5.00 -5.67 9.00
N ALA A 19 4.79 -6.91 9.43
CA ALA A 19 3.64 -7.27 10.27
C ALA A 19 3.63 -6.46 11.57
N ALA A 20 4.78 -6.31 12.20
CA ALA A 20 4.88 -5.52 13.43
C ALA A 20 4.52 -4.06 13.18
N TRP A 21 4.99 -3.47 12.08
CA TRP A 21 4.63 -2.09 11.73
C TRP A 21 3.13 -1.95 11.49
N LEU A 22 2.53 -2.87 10.74
CA LEU A 22 1.12 -2.77 10.38
C LEU A 22 0.20 -2.95 11.58
N VAL A 23 0.53 -3.88 12.47
CA VAL A 23 -0.26 -4.10 13.69
C VAL A 23 -0.15 -2.89 14.61
N ASP A 24 1.04 -2.31 14.74
CA ASP A 24 1.24 -1.14 15.58
C ASP A 24 0.54 0.10 15.02
N ALA A 25 0.69 0.36 13.72
CA ALA A 25 0.18 1.58 13.10
C ALA A 25 -1.33 1.52 12.78
N PHE A 26 -1.82 0.35 12.38
CA PHE A 26 -3.19 0.23 11.85
C PHE A 26 -4.04 -0.79 12.61
N GLY A 27 -3.52 -1.39 13.68
CA GLY A 27 -4.26 -2.35 14.46
C GLY A 27 -5.44 -1.74 15.19
N TYR A 28 -6.35 -2.59 15.64
CA TYR A 28 -7.54 -2.22 16.39
C TYR A 28 -7.86 -3.35 17.36
N PRO A 29 -8.64 -3.08 18.43
CA PRO A 29 -8.98 -4.13 19.39
C PRO A 29 -9.68 -5.30 18.68
N GLY A 30 -9.17 -6.51 18.92
CA GLY A 30 -9.70 -7.72 18.27
C GLY A 30 -9.17 -7.96 16.86
N GLY A 31 -8.26 -7.11 16.37
CA GLY A 31 -7.64 -7.30 15.07
C GLY A 31 -6.56 -8.37 15.08
N ARG A 32 -5.83 -8.47 13.97
CA ARG A 32 -4.80 -9.51 13.80
C ARG A 32 -3.62 -9.29 14.72
N THR A 33 -3.05 -10.39 15.20
CA THR A 33 -1.77 -10.39 15.91
C THR A 33 -0.64 -10.27 14.89
N VAL A 34 0.57 -10.00 15.37
CA VAL A 34 1.76 -9.95 14.50
C VAL A 34 1.95 -11.30 13.79
N GLU A 35 1.74 -12.42 14.50
CA GLU A 35 1.86 -13.74 13.91
C GLU A 35 0.85 -13.99 12.81
N GLU A 36 -0.40 -13.59 13.04
CA GLU A 36 -1.45 -13.72 12.02
C GLU A 36 -1.17 -12.84 10.81
N MET A 37 -0.71 -11.61 11.04
CA MET A 37 -0.37 -10.70 9.94
C MET A 37 0.83 -11.22 9.15
N THR A 38 1.83 -11.76 9.83
CA THR A 38 3.00 -12.37 9.17
C THR A 38 2.56 -13.51 8.25
N ALA A 39 1.69 -14.38 8.74
CA ALA A 39 1.18 -15.49 7.93
C ALA A 39 0.40 -14.99 6.71
N LEU A 40 -0.38 -13.92 6.88
CA LEU A 40 -1.12 -13.32 5.79
C LEU A 40 -0.19 -12.76 4.71
N LEU A 41 0.88 -12.08 5.12
CA LEU A 41 1.85 -11.52 4.17
C LEU A 41 2.61 -12.59 3.39
N LEU A 42 2.76 -13.77 3.97
CA LEU A 42 3.45 -14.90 3.33
C LEU A 42 2.51 -15.84 2.59
N ALA A 43 1.20 -15.63 2.69
CA ALA A 43 0.22 -16.49 2.03
C ALA A 43 0.32 -16.35 0.50
N PRO A 44 -0.05 -17.38 -0.27
CA PRO A 44 -0.08 -17.27 -1.72
C PRO A 44 -1.00 -16.13 -2.16
N PRO A 45 -0.59 -15.34 -3.18
CA PRO A 45 -1.39 -14.20 -3.61
C PRO A 45 -2.68 -14.64 -4.29
N VAL A 46 -3.72 -13.80 -4.13
CA VAL A 46 -4.99 -13.94 -4.82
C VAL A 46 -5.00 -12.85 -5.90
N GLY A 47 -4.50 -13.16 -7.08
CA GLY A 47 -4.33 -12.16 -8.11
C GLY A 47 -3.06 -11.32 -7.90
N PRO A 48 -2.97 -10.13 -8.49
CA PRO A 48 -1.77 -9.31 -8.34
C PRO A 48 -1.71 -8.70 -6.94
N GLU A 49 -0.89 -9.29 -6.10
CA GLU A 49 -0.64 -8.83 -4.73
C GLU A 49 0.85 -8.84 -4.47
N GLU A 50 1.34 -7.85 -3.77
CA GLU A 50 2.73 -7.80 -3.33
C GLU A 50 2.88 -6.78 -2.20
N THR A 51 3.80 -7.05 -1.30
CA THR A 51 4.20 -6.10 -0.25
C THR A 51 5.63 -5.69 -0.50
N PHE A 52 5.89 -4.38 -0.43
CA PHE A 52 7.19 -3.80 -0.67
C PHE A 52 7.75 -3.21 0.62
N VAL A 53 9.07 -3.27 0.77
CA VAL A 53 9.78 -2.68 1.89
C VAL A 53 10.85 -1.74 1.35
N LEU A 54 10.87 -0.52 1.86
CA LEU A 54 11.87 0.47 1.50
C LEU A 54 12.97 0.48 2.56
N PHE A 55 14.21 0.40 2.08
CA PHE A 55 15.41 0.49 2.90
C PHE A 55 16.06 1.85 2.67
N ASP A 56 16.41 2.53 3.76
CA ASP A 56 17.19 3.76 3.72
C ASP A 56 18.55 3.46 4.32
N GLN A 57 19.59 3.51 3.47
CA GLN A 57 20.97 3.16 3.86
C GLN A 57 21.06 1.79 4.52
N GLY A 58 20.36 0.82 3.93
CA GLY A 58 20.40 -0.58 4.39
C GLY A 58 19.48 -0.90 5.55
N VAL A 59 18.70 0.05 6.04
CA VAL A 59 17.78 -0.15 7.16
C VAL A 59 16.33 -0.14 6.66
N PRO A 60 15.50 -1.14 6.97
CA PRO A 60 14.11 -1.14 6.57
C PRO A 60 13.33 -0.07 7.35
N VAL A 61 12.66 0.83 6.64
CA VAL A 61 12.02 1.99 7.28
C VAL A 61 10.57 2.23 6.83
N GLY A 62 10.09 1.52 5.83
CA GLY A 62 8.72 1.74 5.36
C GLY A 62 8.20 0.61 4.50
N THR A 63 6.89 0.63 4.25
CA THR A 63 6.22 -0.42 3.50
C THR A 63 4.98 0.12 2.78
N ALA A 64 4.57 -0.57 1.73
CA ALA A 64 3.28 -0.38 1.08
C ALA A 64 2.96 -1.67 0.33
N SER A 65 1.67 -1.94 0.14
CA SER A 65 1.23 -3.18 -0.48
C SER A 65 0.22 -2.92 -1.59
N LEU A 66 0.19 -3.82 -2.56
CA LEU A 66 -0.96 -4.03 -3.42
C LEU A 66 -1.75 -5.21 -2.83
N ALA A 67 -3.01 -4.98 -2.48
CA ALA A 67 -3.83 -5.99 -1.83
C ALA A 67 -5.11 -6.21 -2.61
N HIS A 68 -5.59 -7.47 -2.63
CA HIS A 68 -6.82 -7.82 -3.32
C HIS A 68 -8.03 -7.18 -2.63
N ARG A 69 -8.05 -7.16 -1.30
CA ARG A 69 -9.13 -6.58 -0.49
C ARG A 69 -8.54 -5.72 0.61
N ASP A 70 -9.27 -4.69 1.02
CA ASP A 70 -8.81 -3.85 2.12
C ASP A 70 -9.98 -3.31 2.96
N LEU A 71 -10.86 -2.46 2.39
CA LEU A 71 -11.96 -1.88 3.14
C LEU A 71 -13.19 -2.79 3.08
N GLU A 72 -13.66 -3.25 4.23
CA GLU A 72 -14.79 -4.17 4.30
C GLU A 72 -16.09 -3.58 3.74
N ALA A 73 -16.28 -2.28 3.87
CA ALA A 73 -17.48 -1.61 3.36
C ALA A 73 -17.59 -1.67 1.84
N ARG A 74 -16.48 -1.92 1.15
CA ARG A 74 -16.46 -1.94 -0.32
C ARG A 74 -15.81 -3.22 -0.83
N PRO A 75 -16.45 -4.38 -0.62
CA PRO A 75 -15.92 -5.65 -1.14
C PRO A 75 -15.93 -5.75 -2.66
N ASP A 76 -16.66 -4.86 -3.31
CA ASP A 76 -16.76 -4.79 -4.76
C ASP A 76 -15.52 -4.16 -5.42
N LEU A 77 -14.70 -3.44 -4.67
CA LEU A 77 -13.53 -2.76 -5.21
C LEU A 77 -12.27 -3.58 -5.02
N THR A 78 -11.42 -3.62 -6.05
CA THR A 78 -10.16 -4.34 -6.05
C THR A 78 -9.30 -3.88 -7.23
N PRO A 79 -7.95 -3.91 -7.18
CA PRO A 79 -7.16 -4.08 -5.97
C PRO A 79 -6.90 -2.74 -5.27
N TRP A 80 -6.21 -2.80 -4.13
CA TRP A 80 -6.02 -1.67 -3.25
C TRP A 80 -4.55 -1.37 -3.02
N LEU A 81 -4.21 -0.09 -2.98
CA LEU A 81 -2.99 0.37 -2.33
C LEU A 81 -3.28 0.38 -0.83
N ALA A 82 -2.54 -0.40 -0.06
CA ALA A 82 -2.83 -0.63 1.35
C ALA A 82 -1.57 -0.56 2.20
N GLY A 83 -1.74 -0.25 3.48
CA GLY A 83 -0.68 -0.37 4.47
C GLY A 83 0.52 0.53 4.22
N VAL A 84 0.31 1.73 3.71
CA VAL A 84 1.41 2.68 3.49
C VAL A 84 1.89 3.22 4.82
N PHE A 85 3.13 2.91 5.17
CA PHE A 85 3.71 3.29 6.45
C PHE A 85 5.19 3.62 6.29
N VAL A 86 5.64 4.70 6.92
CA VAL A 86 7.06 5.04 7.04
C VAL A 86 7.32 5.32 8.50
N GLN A 87 8.41 4.78 9.04
CA GLN A 87 8.77 5.01 10.42
C GLN A 87 8.92 6.51 10.68
N PRO A 88 8.43 7.02 11.83
CA PRO A 88 8.42 8.47 12.09
C PRO A 88 9.76 9.15 11.90
N ALA A 89 10.86 8.52 12.33
CA ALA A 89 12.19 9.10 12.23
C ALA A 89 12.67 9.28 10.78
N PHE A 90 12.01 8.63 9.83
CA PHE A 90 12.41 8.65 8.41
C PHE A 90 11.40 9.36 7.52
N ARG A 91 10.41 10.02 8.09
CA ARG A 91 9.42 10.79 7.32
C ARG A 91 10.01 12.08 6.81
N GLY A 92 9.37 12.66 5.78
CA GLY A 92 9.82 13.90 5.18
C GLY A 92 10.95 13.74 4.19
N ARG A 93 11.22 12.51 3.73
CA ARG A 93 12.30 12.21 2.78
C ARG A 93 11.78 11.69 1.44
N GLY A 94 10.46 11.70 1.23
CA GLY A 94 9.86 11.19 0.00
C GLY A 94 9.68 9.68 -0.06
N HIS A 95 9.87 8.97 1.05
CA HIS A 95 9.79 7.50 1.06
C HIS A 95 8.37 7.00 0.81
N ALA A 96 7.35 7.65 1.37
CA ALA A 96 5.97 7.27 1.12
C ALA A 96 5.64 7.39 -0.37
N THR A 97 6.06 8.48 -1.00
CA THR A 97 5.86 8.69 -2.44
C THR A 97 6.54 7.60 -3.25
N ALA A 98 7.80 7.25 -2.91
CA ALA A 98 8.52 6.19 -3.62
C ALA A 98 7.80 4.85 -3.50
N LEU A 99 7.29 4.52 -2.30
CA LEU A 99 6.54 3.28 -2.08
C LEU A 99 5.24 3.26 -2.86
N VAL A 100 4.48 4.35 -2.85
CA VAL A 100 3.23 4.45 -3.61
C VAL A 100 3.50 4.24 -5.09
N ARG A 101 4.52 4.91 -5.65
CA ARG A 101 4.89 4.77 -7.07
C ARG A 101 5.32 3.34 -7.40
N ARG A 102 6.00 2.67 -6.46
CA ARG A 102 6.40 1.28 -6.68
C ARG A 102 5.19 0.35 -6.78
N VAL A 103 4.19 0.55 -5.91
CA VAL A 103 2.95 -0.24 -5.96
C VAL A 103 2.20 0.04 -7.27
N GLU A 104 2.11 1.31 -7.67
CA GLU A 104 1.47 1.68 -8.94
C GLU A 104 2.16 1.01 -10.12
N ALA A 105 3.49 1.00 -10.14
CA ALA A 105 4.26 0.39 -11.23
C ALA A 105 4.03 -1.12 -11.28
N PHE A 106 4.00 -1.79 -10.13
CA PHE A 106 3.71 -3.22 -10.06
C PHE A 106 2.32 -3.53 -10.59
N ALA A 107 1.33 -2.74 -10.17
CA ALA A 107 -0.05 -2.92 -10.62
C ALA A 107 -0.19 -2.68 -12.12
N ALA A 108 0.45 -1.63 -12.64
CA ALA A 108 0.44 -1.33 -14.07
C ALA A 108 1.07 -2.45 -14.88
N ALA A 109 2.19 -3.00 -14.41
CA ALA A 109 2.85 -4.13 -15.07
C ALA A 109 1.98 -5.39 -15.08
N ALA A 110 1.07 -5.52 -14.11
CA ALA A 110 0.11 -6.62 -14.04
C ALA A 110 -1.19 -6.29 -14.80
N SER A 111 -1.21 -5.21 -15.56
CA SER A 111 -2.37 -4.77 -16.36
C SER A 111 -3.59 -4.39 -15.53
N VAL A 112 -3.38 -3.94 -14.30
CA VAL A 112 -4.46 -3.43 -13.45
C VAL A 112 -4.84 -2.04 -13.95
N PRO A 113 -6.09 -1.79 -14.31
CA PRO A 113 -6.47 -0.48 -14.88
C PRO A 113 -6.73 0.60 -13.83
N VAL A 114 -7.16 0.22 -12.63
CA VAL A 114 -7.59 1.19 -11.61
C VAL A 114 -7.20 0.67 -10.24
N LEU A 115 -6.70 1.56 -9.39
CA LEU A 115 -6.40 1.28 -8.00
C LEU A 115 -7.33 2.07 -7.09
N TRP A 116 -7.52 1.53 -5.88
CA TRP A 116 -8.31 2.13 -4.81
C TRP A 116 -7.45 2.26 -3.55
N LEU A 117 -7.76 3.24 -2.73
CA LEU A 117 -7.23 3.34 -1.36
C LEU A 117 -8.28 4.02 -0.50
N TYR A 118 -8.14 3.87 0.81
CA TYR A 118 -8.86 4.73 1.74
C TYR A 118 -7.88 5.30 2.73
N THR A 119 -8.19 6.49 3.23
CA THR A 119 -7.33 7.18 4.17
C THR A 119 -8.17 7.96 5.16
N TRP A 120 -7.66 8.04 6.38
CA TRP A 120 -8.29 8.84 7.42
C TRP A 120 -7.75 10.27 7.42
N THR A 121 -6.44 10.45 7.27
CA THR A 121 -5.80 11.75 7.45
C THR A 121 -4.87 12.17 6.31
N ALA A 122 -4.59 11.31 5.35
CA ALA A 122 -3.54 11.55 4.35
C ALA A 122 -4.07 11.90 2.96
N GLU A 123 -5.31 12.34 2.86
CA GLU A 123 -5.89 12.73 1.57
C GLU A 123 -5.00 13.73 0.81
N PRO A 124 -4.44 14.78 1.45
CA PRO A 124 -3.59 15.73 0.72
C PRO A 124 -2.36 15.09 0.08
N LEU A 125 -1.75 14.11 0.75
CA LEU A 125 -0.62 13.39 0.17
C LEU A 125 -1.01 12.71 -1.12
N TYR A 126 -2.09 11.94 -1.11
CA TYR A 126 -2.51 11.19 -2.28
C TYR A 126 -3.04 12.10 -3.39
N ALA A 127 -3.68 13.21 -3.03
CA ALA A 127 -4.12 14.20 -4.03
C ALA A 127 -2.91 14.76 -4.79
N ARG A 128 -1.79 15.02 -4.09
CA ARG A 128 -0.57 15.48 -4.75
C ARG A 128 0.03 14.42 -5.68
N LEU A 129 -0.27 13.14 -5.44
CA LEU A 129 0.19 12.04 -6.27
C LEU A 129 -0.78 11.67 -7.39
N ALA A 130 -1.77 12.55 -7.65
CA ALA A 130 -2.77 12.43 -8.71
C ALA A 130 -3.84 11.38 -8.42
N TRP A 131 -4.05 11.03 -7.17
CA TRP A 131 -5.22 10.27 -6.75
C TRP A 131 -6.40 11.20 -6.57
N ARG A 132 -7.60 10.75 -6.90
CA ARG A 132 -8.81 11.55 -6.81
C ARG A 132 -9.75 10.99 -5.75
N ARG A 133 -10.44 11.89 -5.06
CA ARG A 133 -11.48 11.48 -4.12
C ARG A 133 -12.62 10.80 -4.88
N ALA A 134 -13.02 9.63 -4.42
CA ALA A 134 -14.13 8.88 -4.99
C ALA A 134 -15.36 8.90 -4.09
N GLY A 135 -15.21 9.23 -2.81
CA GLY A 135 -16.34 9.31 -1.89
C GLY A 135 -15.91 9.19 -0.43
N LEU A 136 -16.89 9.04 0.43
CA LEU A 136 -16.69 8.80 1.85
C LEU A 136 -17.23 7.42 2.20
N GLU A 137 -16.55 6.72 3.09
CA GLU A 137 -16.94 5.39 3.55
C GLU A 137 -16.75 5.31 5.06
N THR A 138 -17.25 4.24 5.65
CA THR A 138 -17.05 3.98 7.07
C THR A 138 -16.11 2.81 7.25
N ASP A 139 -15.04 3.04 8.01
CA ASP A 139 -14.17 1.97 8.48
C ASP A 139 -14.78 1.44 9.77
N GLN A 140 -15.56 0.37 9.66
CA GLN A 140 -16.32 -0.16 10.78
C GLN A 140 -15.40 -0.76 11.86
N LYS A 141 -14.26 -1.29 11.47
CA LYS A 141 -13.33 -1.90 12.41
C LYS A 141 -12.73 -0.86 13.36
N ARG A 142 -12.50 0.35 12.85
CA ARG A 142 -11.92 1.44 13.65
C ARG A 142 -12.95 2.49 14.04
N GLY A 143 -14.20 2.34 13.57
CA GLY A 143 -15.30 3.21 13.96
C GLY A 143 -15.15 4.64 13.49
N ARG A 144 -14.72 4.86 12.27
CA ARG A 144 -14.50 6.23 11.78
C ARG A 144 -14.79 6.35 10.28
N GLU A 145 -15.09 7.58 9.87
CA GLU A 145 -15.26 7.90 8.45
C GLU A 145 -13.91 8.04 7.78
N VAL A 146 -13.80 7.53 6.57
CA VAL A 146 -12.58 7.59 5.77
C VAL A 146 -12.89 8.13 4.38
N VAL A 147 -11.86 8.64 3.70
CA VAL A 147 -11.97 9.12 2.33
C VAL A 147 -11.54 7.99 1.39
N LEU A 148 -12.43 7.64 0.46
CA LEU A 148 -12.13 6.68 -0.59
C LEU A 148 -11.49 7.44 -1.75
N MET A 149 -10.39 6.94 -2.26
CA MET A 149 -9.67 7.55 -3.38
C MET A 149 -9.35 6.51 -4.45
N THR A 150 -9.18 6.99 -5.67
CA THR A 150 -8.91 6.13 -6.82
C THR A 150 -7.90 6.76 -7.75
N ARG A 151 -7.16 5.90 -8.48
CA ARG A 151 -6.21 6.33 -9.51
C ARG A 151 -6.30 5.40 -10.70
N ARG A 152 -6.45 5.98 -11.88
CA ARG A 152 -6.46 5.22 -13.13
C ARG A 152 -5.04 4.99 -13.59
N LEU A 153 -4.70 3.75 -13.89
CA LEU A 153 -3.35 3.37 -14.31
C LEU A 153 -3.23 3.12 -15.82
N SER A 154 -4.35 2.97 -16.52
CA SER A 154 -4.32 2.68 -17.95
C SER A 154 -3.57 3.76 -18.75
N GLY A 155 -3.64 5.01 -18.31
CA GLY A 155 -2.89 6.10 -18.95
C GLY A 155 -1.40 5.96 -18.81
N LEU A 156 -0.91 5.35 -17.70
CA LEU A 156 0.50 5.13 -17.49
C LEU A 156 1.04 4.06 -18.45
N CYS A 157 0.27 3.01 -18.68
CA CYS A 157 0.65 1.98 -19.64
C CYS A 157 0.74 2.54 -21.04
N GLN A 158 -0.22 3.36 -21.43
CA GLN A 158 -0.23 3.98 -22.76
C GLN A 158 0.97 4.92 -22.94
N ALA A 159 1.32 5.67 -21.92
CA ALA A 159 2.47 6.55 -21.98
C ALA A 159 3.77 5.77 -22.21
N SER A 160 3.89 4.59 -21.58
CA SER A 160 5.04 3.72 -21.80
C SER A 160 5.12 3.23 -23.24
N ASP A 161 3.98 2.87 -23.81
CA ASP A 161 3.93 2.37 -25.18
C ASP A 161 4.36 3.42 -26.20
N PHE A 162 4.06 4.69 -25.92
CA PHE A 162 4.43 5.79 -26.80
C PHE A 162 5.84 6.30 -26.56
N GLY A 163 6.52 5.82 -25.54
CA GLY A 163 7.87 6.24 -25.22
C GLY A 163 8.94 5.65 -26.14
N HIS A 164 8.52 4.89 -27.12
CA HIS A 164 9.41 4.28 -28.07
C HIS A 164 9.44 5.08 -29.37
#